data_5f1a40d9a52206be528b71500754f987
#
_entry.id   5f1a40d9a52206be528b71500754f987
#
_cell.length_a   1.000
_cell.length_b   1.000
_cell.length_c   1.000
_cell.angle_alpha   90.00
_cell.angle_beta   90.00
_cell.angle_gamma   90.00
#
_symmetry.space_group_name_H-M   'P 1'
#
loop_
_entity.id
_entity.type
_entity.pdbx_description
1 polymer ?
#
loop_
_entity_poly.entity_id
_entity_poly.type
_entity_poly.pdbx_seq_one_letter_code
_entity_poly.pdbx_strand_id
1 'polypeptide(L)'
;MLIWKEFMDFIDDVEKELSNILGGASIRVNNKDSERIELYLNSKDESKTFRPVNVGFGYSYVLPIIVSALLSQEGSLLIIENPEAHLHPGAQSRIMEFLIKVVKEKKLQILIETHSDHVVNGMRIAIKQGKLNPQDAHILYFSEESSSAQKITCDRNGTLSDYPDDFLDEWTLQLLKLV
;
A
#
# COMPACT_ATOMS: atom_id res chain seq x y z
N MET A 1 9.98 -5.34 -30.92
CA MET A 1 10.34 -6.54 -30.09
C MET A 1 10.87 -6.15 -28.72
N LEU A 2 11.81 -5.20 -28.58
CA LEU A 2 12.33 -4.72 -27.28
C LEU A 2 11.22 -4.11 -26.38
N ILE A 3 10.43 -3.17 -26.89
CA ILE A 3 9.36 -2.49 -26.13
C ILE A 3 8.33 -3.49 -25.56
N TRP A 4 7.98 -4.52 -26.30
CA TRP A 4 7.04 -5.54 -25.82
C TRP A 4 7.64 -6.39 -24.70
N LYS A 5 8.93 -6.68 -24.77
CA LYS A 5 9.63 -7.40 -23.70
C LYS A 5 9.67 -6.57 -22.41
N GLU A 6 10.08 -5.31 -22.50
CA GLU A 6 10.09 -4.38 -21.34
C GLU A 6 8.71 -4.21 -20.70
N PHE A 7 7.66 -4.17 -21.55
CA PHE A 7 6.28 -4.12 -21.05
C PHE A 7 5.90 -5.40 -20.31
N MET A 8 6.25 -6.58 -20.82
CA MET A 8 5.95 -7.85 -20.15
C MET A 8 6.74 -8.00 -18.85
N ASP A 9 8.02 -7.63 -18.84
CA ASP A 9 8.85 -7.62 -17.62
C ASP A 9 8.23 -6.71 -16.55
N PHE A 10 7.70 -5.55 -16.94
CA PHE A 10 6.96 -4.66 -16.04
C PHE A 10 5.65 -5.29 -15.51
N ILE A 11 4.89 -5.98 -16.34
CA ILE A 11 3.67 -6.69 -15.91
C ILE A 11 4.00 -7.79 -14.90
N ASP A 12 5.09 -8.51 -15.09
CA ASP A 12 5.56 -9.54 -14.16
C ASP A 12 5.92 -8.93 -12.79
N ASP A 13 6.57 -7.76 -12.76
CA ASP A 13 6.86 -7.02 -11.53
C ASP A 13 5.57 -6.58 -10.82
N VAL A 14 4.60 -6.05 -11.58
CA VAL A 14 3.29 -5.65 -11.03
C VAL A 14 2.54 -6.86 -10.47
N GLU A 15 2.51 -7.99 -11.19
CA GLU A 15 1.87 -9.23 -10.76
C GLU A 15 2.47 -9.74 -9.44
N LYS A 16 3.81 -9.76 -9.36
CA LYS A 16 4.54 -10.17 -8.17
C LYS A 16 4.15 -9.36 -6.94
N GLU A 17 4.12 -8.03 -7.05
CA GLU A 17 3.76 -7.18 -5.92
C GLU A 17 2.26 -7.29 -5.59
N LEU A 18 1.40 -7.38 -6.60
CA LEU A 18 -0.03 -7.61 -6.39
C LEU A 18 -0.29 -8.93 -5.66
N SER A 19 0.39 -10.01 -6.09
CA SER A 19 0.31 -11.33 -5.46
C SER A 19 0.81 -11.31 -4.01
N ASN A 20 1.90 -10.61 -3.74
CA ASN A 20 2.45 -10.44 -2.40
C ASN A 20 1.45 -9.73 -1.48
N ILE A 21 0.84 -8.64 -1.94
CA ILE A 21 -0.09 -7.82 -1.14
C ILE A 21 -1.40 -8.58 -0.90
N LEU A 22 -1.99 -9.17 -1.91
CA LEU A 22 -3.31 -9.80 -1.82
C LEU A 22 -3.29 -11.28 -1.41
N GLY A 23 -2.10 -11.89 -1.31
CA GLY A 23 -1.94 -13.29 -0.92
C GLY A 23 -2.28 -14.27 -2.04
N GLY A 24 -1.96 -13.92 -3.25
CA GLY A 24 -2.12 -14.69 -4.48
C GLY A 24 -3.01 -13.95 -5.49
N ALA A 25 -2.39 -13.53 -6.57
CA ALA A 25 -3.05 -12.87 -7.70
C ALA A 25 -2.22 -13.09 -8.95
N SER A 26 -2.83 -13.14 -10.11
CA SER A 26 -2.12 -13.09 -11.38
C SER A 26 -2.79 -12.12 -12.35
N ILE A 27 -1.98 -11.61 -13.26
CA ILE A 27 -2.38 -10.64 -14.29
C ILE A 27 -2.21 -11.29 -15.64
N ARG A 28 -3.21 -11.25 -16.48
CA ARG A 28 -3.11 -11.64 -17.89
C ARG A 28 -3.45 -10.46 -18.77
N VAL A 29 -2.56 -10.17 -19.69
CA VAL A 29 -2.76 -9.14 -20.71
C VAL A 29 -2.96 -9.83 -22.05
N ASN A 30 -4.12 -9.66 -22.64
CA ASN A 30 -4.41 -10.17 -23.97
C ASN A 30 -4.41 -9.01 -24.96
N ASN A 31 -3.55 -9.09 -25.97
CA ASN A 31 -3.59 -8.20 -27.11
C ASN A 31 -4.48 -8.87 -28.17
N LYS A 32 -5.74 -8.44 -28.28
CA LYS A 32 -6.69 -8.99 -29.28
C LYS A 32 -6.52 -8.38 -30.65
N ASP A 33 -6.20 -7.10 -30.69
CA ASP A 33 -6.01 -6.31 -31.92
C ASP A 33 -4.94 -5.27 -31.65
N SER A 34 -4.36 -4.68 -32.70
CA SER A 34 -3.39 -3.59 -32.57
C SER A 34 -3.90 -2.37 -31.76
N GLU A 35 -5.19 -2.31 -31.46
CA GLU A 35 -5.87 -1.19 -30.81
C GLU A 35 -6.47 -1.53 -29.42
N ARG A 36 -6.51 -2.82 -29.01
CA ARG A 36 -7.17 -3.23 -27.75
C ARG A 36 -6.31 -4.14 -26.92
N ILE A 37 -6.01 -3.66 -25.73
CA ILE A 37 -5.39 -4.44 -24.64
C ILE A 37 -6.50 -4.77 -23.64
N GLU A 38 -6.70 -6.06 -23.37
CA GLU A 38 -7.63 -6.52 -22.33
C GLU A 38 -6.84 -7.02 -21.12
N LEU A 39 -7.19 -6.50 -19.95
CA LEU A 39 -6.63 -6.91 -18.66
C LEU A 39 -7.57 -7.91 -18.00
N TYR A 40 -7.01 -9.02 -17.55
CA TYR A 40 -7.69 -10.02 -16.74
C TYR A 40 -6.92 -10.25 -15.44
N LEU A 41 -7.66 -10.48 -14.38
CA LEU A 41 -7.12 -10.76 -13.06
C LEU A 41 -7.60 -12.13 -12.60
N ASN A 42 -6.73 -12.88 -11.95
CA ASN A 42 -7.08 -14.13 -11.30
C ASN A 42 -6.82 -13.99 -9.79
N SER A 43 -7.65 -14.67 -9.01
CA SER A 43 -7.30 -15.02 -7.64
C SER A 43 -6.44 -16.29 -7.63
N LYS A 44 -6.23 -16.90 -6.47
CA LYS A 44 -5.46 -18.15 -6.28
C LYS A 44 -5.82 -19.29 -7.25
N ASP A 45 -7.03 -19.30 -7.80
CA ASP A 45 -7.45 -20.28 -8.80
C ASP A 45 -7.12 -19.78 -10.20
N GLU A 46 -5.96 -20.17 -10.72
CA GLU A 46 -5.47 -19.79 -12.05
C GLU A 46 -6.36 -20.29 -13.21
N SER A 47 -7.30 -21.20 -12.95
CA SER A 47 -8.22 -21.72 -13.97
C SER A 47 -9.28 -20.71 -14.40
N LYS A 48 -9.50 -19.65 -13.60
CA LYS A 48 -10.55 -18.65 -13.84
C LYS A 48 -9.94 -17.27 -14.02
N THR A 49 -10.24 -16.64 -15.15
CA THR A 49 -9.86 -15.26 -15.45
C THR A 49 -11.08 -14.36 -15.36
N PHE A 50 -10.91 -13.21 -14.70
CA PHE A 50 -11.98 -12.24 -14.51
C PHE A 50 -11.54 -10.87 -15.04
N ARG A 51 -12.49 -10.13 -15.61
CA ARG A 51 -12.28 -8.69 -15.84
C ARG A 51 -12.15 -7.96 -14.49
N PRO A 52 -11.42 -6.84 -14.41
CA PRO A 52 -11.26 -6.08 -13.16
C PRO A 52 -12.58 -5.76 -12.46
N VAL A 53 -13.63 -5.50 -13.19
CA VAL A 53 -15.00 -5.24 -12.66
C VAL A 53 -15.66 -6.43 -11.96
N ASN A 54 -15.16 -7.65 -12.20
CA ASN A 54 -15.71 -8.89 -11.67
C ASN A 54 -14.83 -9.53 -10.57
N VAL A 55 -13.73 -8.87 -10.19
CA VAL A 55 -12.91 -9.24 -9.03
C VAL A 55 -13.24 -8.34 -7.84
N GLY A 56 -12.84 -8.76 -6.64
CA GLY A 56 -13.03 -7.93 -5.44
C GLY A 56 -12.38 -6.55 -5.59
N PHE A 57 -12.99 -5.53 -5.02
CA PHE A 57 -12.53 -4.13 -5.11
C PHE A 57 -11.06 -3.93 -4.71
N GLY A 58 -10.52 -4.73 -3.78
CA GLY A 58 -9.13 -4.66 -3.37
C GLY A 58 -8.14 -4.72 -4.54
N TYR A 59 -8.43 -5.52 -5.58
CA TYR A 59 -7.59 -5.58 -6.80
C TYR A 59 -7.57 -4.24 -7.54
N SER A 60 -8.74 -3.65 -7.74
CA SER A 60 -8.90 -2.39 -8.47
C SER A 60 -8.28 -1.20 -7.74
N TYR A 61 -8.21 -1.25 -6.40
CA TYR A 61 -7.62 -0.19 -5.57
C TYR A 61 -6.11 -0.33 -5.43
N VAL A 62 -5.59 -1.55 -5.26
CA VAL A 62 -4.15 -1.77 -5.08
C VAL A 62 -3.37 -1.64 -6.38
N LEU A 63 -3.94 -2.11 -7.50
CA LEU A 63 -3.25 -2.11 -8.79
C LEU A 63 -2.74 -0.73 -9.22
N PRO A 64 -3.53 0.36 -9.18
CA PRO A 64 -3.05 1.70 -9.51
C PRO A 64 -1.91 2.16 -8.59
N ILE A 65 -1.93 1.82 -7.31
CA ILE A 65 -0.87 2.18 -6.36
C ILE A 65 0.43 1.49 -6.74
N ILE A 66 0.40 0.19 -7.03
CA ILE A 66 1.58 -0.57 -7.47
C ILE A 66 2.14 0.01 -8.76
N VAL A 67 1.29 0.18 -9.78
CA VAL A 67 1.69 0.71 -11.08
C VAL A 67 2.31 2.09 -10.95
N SER A 68 1.67 3.01 -10.22
CA SER A 68 2.18 4.36 -10.00
C SER A 68 3.53 4.35 -9.28
N ALA A 69 3.68 3.53 -8.23
CA ALA A 69 4.94 3.42 -7.48
C ALA A 69 6.06 2.84 -8.35
N LEU A 70 5.78 1.79 -9.13
CA LEU A 70 6.79 1.16 -9.99
C LEU A 70 7.17 2.03 -11.20
N LEU A 71 6.26 2.85 -11.73
CA LEU A 71 6.55 3.78 -12.83
C LEU A 71 7.16 5.11 -12.38
N SER A 72 7.09 5.44 -11.10
CA SER A 72 7.64 6.70 -10.58
C SER A 72 9.14 6.81 -10.85
N GLN A 73 9.58 8.00 -11.23
CA GLN A 73 11.00 8.31 -11.37
C GLN A 73 11.65 8.48 -10.00
N GLU A 74 12.98 8.27 -9.94
CA GLU A 74 13.75 8.51 -8.71
C GLU A 74 13.52 9.94 -8.19
N GLY A 75 13.26 10.05 -6.89
CA GLY A 75 13.03 11.34 -6.22
C GLY A 75 11.63 11.94 -6.38
N SER A 76 10.71 11.26 -7.07
CA SER A 76 9.32 11.74 -7.22
C SER A 76 8.56 11.75 -5.89
N LEU A 77 7.55 12.61 -5.79
CA LEU A 77 6.54 12.60 -4.74
C LEU A 77 5.32 11.81 -5.20
N LEU A 78 4.92 10.82 -4.42
CA LEU A 78 3.69 10.05 -4.60
C LEU A 78 2.71 10.40 -3.48
N ILE A 79 1.49 10.79 -3.85
CA ILE A 79 0.42 11.08 -2.89
C ILE A 79 -0.62 9.99 -3.01
N ILE A 80 -0.95 9.36 -1.89
CA ILE A 80 -1.87 8.21 -1.82
C ILE A 80 -2.90 8.48 -0.73
N GLU A 81 -4.17 8.40 -1.09
CA GLU A 81 -5.29 8.51 -0.16
C GLU A 81 -5.90 7.13 0.07
N ASN A 82 -6.12 6.77 1.33
CA ASN A 82 -6.77 5.54 1.76
C ASN A 82 -6.23 4.26 1.09
N PRO A 83 -4.91 3.98 1.15
CA PRO A 83 -4.33 2.78 0.53
C PRO A 83 -4.90 1.47 1.07
N GLU A 84 -5.50 1.52 2.25
CA GLU A 84 -6.17 0.40 2.91
C GLU A 84 -7.56 0.09 2.38
N ALA A 85 -8.16 0.96 1.58
CA ALA A 85 -9.53 0.82 1.14
C ALA A 85 -9.81 -0.55 0.50
N HIS A 86 -10.86 -1.22 0.99
CA HIS A 86 -11.29 -2.55 0.54
C HIS A 86 -10.26 -3.68 0.74
N LEU A 87 -9.24 -3.48 1.57
CA LEU A 87 -8.23 -4.49 1.87
C LEU A 87 -8.51 -5.20 3.20
N HIS A 88 -8.23 -6.51 3.20
CA HIS A 88 -8.15 -7.26 4.44
C HIS A 88 -6.97 -6.74 5.30
N PRO A 89 -7.08 -6.72 6.65
CA PRO A 89 -6.04 -6.20 7.54
C PRO A 89 -4.61 -6.63 7.21
N GLY A 90 -4.41 -7.92 6.92
CA GLY A 90 -3.08 -8.40 6.52
C GLY A 90 -2.57 -7.83 5.19
N ALA A 91 -3.46 -7.45 4.26
CA ALA A 91 -3.07 -6.78 3.02
C ALA A 91 -2.72 -5.31 3.25
N GLN A 92 -3.38 -4.65 4.20
CA GLN A 92 -3.07 -3.27 4.61
C GLN A 92 -1.63 -3.14 5.16
N SER A 93 -1.19 -4.10 5.95
CA SER A 93 0.21 -4.13 6.41
C SER A 93 1.18 -4.39 5.25
N ARG A 94 0.85 -5.29 4.33
CA ARG A 94 1.72 -5.63 3.20
C ARG A 94 1.84 -4.52 2.15
N ILE A 95 0.78 -3.72 1.94
CA ILE A 95 0.91 -2.55 1.05
C ILE A 95 1.89 -1.53 1.61
N MET A 96 1.92 -1.34 2.94
CA MET A 96 2.91 -0.47 3.56
C MET A 96 4.34 -1.01 3.42
N GLU A 97 4.55 -2.32 3.56
CA GLU A 97 5.85 -2.95 3.30
C GLU A 97 6.32 -2.73 1.86
N PHE A 98 5.43 -2.86 0.89
CA PHE A 98 5.70 -2.58 -0.53
C PHE A 98 6.10 -1.12 -0.73
N LEU A 99 5.34 -0.16 -0.20
CA LEU A 99 5.62 1.26 -0.35
C LEU A 99 6.98 1.64 0.26
N ILE A 100 7.32 1.12 1.44
CA ILE A 100 8.63 1.33 2.08
C ILE A 100 9.77 0.76 1.22
N LYS A 101 9.58 -0.41 0.61
CA LYS A 101 10.56 -0.99 -0.32
C LYS A 101 10.82 -0.04 -1.49
N VAL A 102 9.77 0.46 -2.15
CA VAL A 102 9.90 1.34 -3.32
C VAL A 102 10.50 2.69 -2.94
N VAL A 103 10.14 3.26 -1.77
CA VAL A 103 10.77 4.47 -1.23
C VAL A 103 12.29 4.33 -1.18
N LYS A 104 12.78 3.20 -0.68
CA LYS A 104 14.22 2.95 -0.56
C LYS A 104 14.89 2.73 -1.92
N GLU A 105 14.28 1.92 -2.77
CA GLU A 105 14.85 1.55 -4.07
C GLU A 105 14.92 2.72 -5.04
N LYS A 106 13.90 3.60 -5.01
CA LYS A 106 13.77 4.72 -5.95
C LYS A 106 13.92 6.10 -5.29
N LYS A 107 14.21 6.15 -4.00
CA LYS A 107 14.31 7.39 -3.22
C LYS A 107 13.07 8.28 -3.36
N LEU A 108 11.90 7.67 -3.40
CA LEU A 108 10.63 8.38 -3.49
C LEU A 108 10.34 9.12 -2.18
N GLN A 109 9.55 10.18 -2.29
CA GLN A 109 8.81 10.75 -1.18
C GLN A 109 7.36 10.29 -1.29
N ILE A 110 6.79 9.82 -0.18
CA ILE A 110 5.38 9.38 -0.18
C ILE A 110 4.63 10.15 0.91
N LEU A 111 3.50 10.73 0.52
CA LEU A 111 2.52 11.30 1.43
C LEU A 111 1.30 10.37 1.42
N ILE A 112 0.96 9.82 2.59
CA ILE A 112 -0.17 8.89 2.75
C ILE A 112 -1.18 9.52 3.69
N GLU A 113 -2.43 9.60 3.25
CA GLU A 113 -3.59 9.81 4.10
C GLU A 113 -4.20 8.44 4.41
N THR A 114 -4.42 8.14 5.69
CA THR A 114 -4.93 6.83 6.12
C THR A 114 -5.68 6.91 7.44
N HIS A 115 -6.69 6.06 7.58
CA HIS A 115 -7.43 5.82 8.82
C HIS A 115 -7.13 4.43 9.41
N SER A 116 -6.11 3.73 8.89
CA SER A 116 -5.79 2.37 9.28
C SER A 116 -4.63 2.29 10.28
N ASP A 117 -4.91 1.73 11.43
CA ASP A 117 -3.90 1.30 12.40
C ASP A 117 -2.92 0.27 11.81
N HIS A 118 -3.37 -0.59 10.88
CA HIS A 118 -2.52 -1.58 10.21
C HIS A 118 -1.49 -0.93 9.29
N VAL A 119 -1.83 0.16 8.59
CA VAL A 119 -0.89 0.93 7.77
C VAL A 119 0.15 1.60 8.65
N VAL A 120 -0.27 2.29 9.72
CA VAL A 120 0.65 2.92 10.69
C VAL A 120 1.52 1.89 11.38
N ASN A 121 0.95 0.77 11.81
CA ASN A 121 1.72 -0.31 12.44
C ASN A 121 2.70 -0.97 11.46
N GLY A 122 2.36 -1.07 10.18
CA GLY A 122 3.28 -1.51 9.12
C GLY A 122 4.54 -0.65 9.06
N MET A 123 4.40 0.68 9.12
CA MET A 123 5.51 1.63 9.20
C MET A 123 6.34 1.43 10.49
N ARG A 124 5.68 1.34 11.65
CA ARG A 124 6.34 1.14 12.96
C ARG A 124 7.16 -0.15 13.00
N ILE A 125 6.60 -1.24 12.47
CA ILE A 125 7.27 -2.54 12.35
C ILE A 125 8.49 -2.43 11.45
N ALA A 126 8.39 -1.74 10.31
CA ALA A 126 9.51 -1.55 9.41
C ALA A 126 10.65 -0.75 10.05
N ILE A 127 10.34 0.27 10.86
CA ILE A 127 11.32 1.01 11.65
C ILE A 127 12.01 0.06 12.66
N LYS A 128 11.24 -0.69 13.43
CA LYS A 128 11.77 -1.64 14.42
C LYS A 128 12.65 -2.71 13.78
N GLN A 129 12.35 -3.11 12.55
CA GLN A 129 13.15 -4.07 11.79
C GLN A 129 14.38 -3.44 11.09
N GLY A 130 14.60 -2.13 11.24
CA GLY A 130 15.69 -1.42 10.56
C GLY A 130 15.49 -1.27 9.04
N LYS A 131 14.28 -1.53 8.54
CA LYS A 131 13.92 -1.36 7.14
C LYS A 131 13.64 0.09 6.76
N LEU A 132 13.25 0.93 7.72
CA LEU A 132 12.99 2.36 7.57
C LEU A 132 13.69 3.11 8.69
N ASN A 133 14.31 4.27 8.38
CA ASN A 133 14.91 5.10 9.39
C ASN A 133 13.82 5.91 10.10
N PRO A 134 13.80 5.97 11.45
CA PRO A 134 12.85 6.80 12.20
C PRO A 134 12.80 8.27 11.76
N GLN A 135 13.91 8.80 11.27
CA GLN A 135 14.01 10.20 10.82
C GLN A 135 13.35 10.44 9.45
N ASP A 136 13.13 9.37 8.68
CA ASP A 136 12.55 9.44 7.35
C ASP A 136 11.01 9.21 7.36
N ALA A 137 10.42 8.99 8.55
CA ALA A 137 9.00 8.74 8.70
C ALA A 137 8.39 9.66 9.77
N HIS A 138 7.29 10.32 9.41
CA HIS A 138 6.57 11.21 10.31
C HIS A 138 5.07 10.98 10.16
N ILE A 139 4.34 11.12 11.26
CA ILE A 139 2.88 11.13 11.28
C ILE A 139 2.45 12.57 11.56
N LEU A 140 1.49 13.06 10.80
CA LEU A 140 0.80 14.31 11.04
C LEU A 140 -0.65 13.97 11.40
N TYR A 141 -0.99 14.15 12.66
CA TYR A 141 -2.34 13.93 13.16
C TYR A 141 -3.15 15.22 13.12
N PHE A 142 -4.34 15.15 12.56
CA PHE A 142 -5.28 16.26 12.46
C PHE A 142 -6.49 15.92 13.33
N SER A 143 -6.73 16.68 14.40
CA SER A 143 -7.95 16.58 15.22
C SER A 143 -8.99 17.62 14.79
N GLU A 144 -10.27 17.34 15.04
CA GLU A 144 -11.34 18.30 14.79
C GLU A 144 -11.21 19.57 15.64
N GLU A 145 -10.59 19.45 16.81
CA GLU A 145 -10.47 20.56 17.78
C GLU A 145 -9.28 21.49 17.49
N SER A 146 -8.34 21.08 16.65
CA SER A 146 -7.10 21.80 16.38
C SER A 146 -7.02 22.31 14.95
N SER A 147 -6.67 23.59 14.80
CA SER A 147 -6.38 24.17 13.48
C SER A 147 -4.98 23.82 12.95
N SER A 148 -4.19 23.07 13.71
CA SER A 148 -2.81 22.70 13.36
C SER A 148 -2.59 21.19 13.48
N ALA A 149 -1.81 20.62 12.57
CA ALA A 149 -1.39 19.24 12.66
C ALA A 149 -0.43 19.01 13.82
N GLN A 150 -0.66 17.95 14.57
CA GLN A 150 0.28 17.46 15.58
C GLN A 150 1.26 16.49 14.94
N LYS A 151 2.56 16.76 15.10
CA LYS A 151 3.60 15.86 14.60
C LYS A 151 3.88 14.77 15.64
N ILE A 152 3.69 13.52 15.23
CA ILE A 152 4.01 12.32 16.01
C ILE A 152 5.22 11.65 15.34
N THR A 153 6.24 11.36 16.14
CA THR A 153 7.45 10.66 15.67
C THR A 153 7.49 9.23 16.19
N CYS A 154 8.31 8.40 15.55
CA CYS A 154 8.51 7.02 15.95
C CYS A 154 9.97 6.80 16.36
N ASP A 155 10.24 6.12 17.46
CA ASP A 155 11.59 5.75 17.86
C ASP A 155 12.07 4.47 17.16
N ARG A 156 13.33 4.06 17.38
CA ARG A 156 13.93 2.84 16.79
C ARG A 156 13.25 1.53 17.22
N ASN A 157 12.47 1.56 18.30
CA ASN A 157 11.72 0.40 18.79
C ASN A 157 10.31 0.32 18.19
N GLY A 158 9.93 1.31 17.37
CA GLY A 158 8.57 1.41 16.84
C GLY A 158 7.59 2.08 17.80
N THR A 159 8.06 2.73 18.87
CA THR A 159 7.23 3.44 19.83
C THR A 159 6.94 4.85 19.32
N LEU A 160 5.70 5.28 19.40
CA LEU A 160 5.28 6.63 19.02
C LEU A 160 5.56 7.60 20.16
N SER A 161 5.88 8.85 19.82
CA SER A 161 6.15 9.92 20.80
C SER A 161 4.91 10.39 21.53
N ASP A 162 3.74 10.17 20.94
CA ASP A 162 2.45 10.55 21.50
C ASP A 162 1.33 9.65 20.97
N TYR A 163 0.23 9.58 21.71
CA TYR A 163 -1.00 8.87 21.40
C TYR A 163 -2.18 9.80 21.73
N PRO A 164 -2.55 10.71 20.83
CA PRO A 164 -3.74 11.53 21.03
C PRO A 164 -5.00 10.68 21.21
N ASP A 165 -6.00 11.22 21.90
CA ASP A 165 -7.31 10.59 21.99
C ASP A 165 -7.88 10.36 20.57
N ASP A 166 -8.61 9.28 20.38
CA ASP A 166 -9.13 8.81 19.08
C ASP A 166 -8.07 8.45 18.01
N PHE A 167 -6.78 8.38 18.40
CA PHE A 167 -5.72 7.98 17.49
C PHE A 167 -5.40 6.50 17.61
N LEU A 168 -5.90 5.67 16.67
CA LEU A 168 -5.62 4.22 16.57
C LEU A 168 -6.05 3.40 17.79
N ASP A 169 -6.96 3.86 18.61
CA ASP A 169 -7.34 3.25 19.89
C ASP A 169 -8.75 2.63 19.90
N GLU A 170 -9.57 2.87 18.87
CA GLU A 170 -10.97 2.41 18.81
C GLU A 170 -11.10 0.89 19.03
N TRP A 171 -10.19 0.09 18.44
CA TRP A 171 -10.16 -1.35 18.68
C TRP A 171 -9.97 -1.69 20.17
N THR A 172 -9.04 -1.01 20.84
CA THR A 172 -8.74 -1.21 22.26
C THR A 172 -9.93 -0.75 23.11
N LEU A 173 -10.52 0.41 22.78
CA LEU A 173 -11.69 0.94 23.48
C LEU A 173 -12.90 0.02 23.35
N GLN A 174 -13.12 -0.58 22.17
CA GLN A 174 -14.19 -1.57 21.98
C GLN A 174 -13.96 -2.82 22.79
N LEU A 175 -12.74 -3.36 22.86
CA LEU A 175 -12.43 -4.51 23.69
C LEU A 175 -12.66 -4.23 25.18
N LEU A 176 -12.31 -3.05 25.68
CA LEU A 176 -12.54 -2.64 27.07
C LEU A 176 -14.03 -2.57 27.42
N LYS A 177 -14.91 -2.30 26.44
CA LYS A 177 -16.36 -2.31 26.63
C LYS A 177 -16.96 -3.72 26.69
N LEU A 178 -16.21 -4.75 26.31
CA LEU A 178 -16.66 -6.15 26.31
C LEU A 178 -16.27 -6.91 27.59
N VAL A 179 -15.44 -6.32 28.44
CA VAL A 179 -14.98 -6.85 29.72
C VAL A 179 -15.73 -6.19 30.87
#